data_7e17fcca7d15560c0adcb99e991f2811
#
_entry.id   7e17fcca7d15560c0adcb99e991f2811
#
_cell.length_a   1.000
_cell.length_b   1.000
_cell.length_c   1.000
_cell.angle_alpha   90.00
_cell.angle_beta   90.00
_cell.angle_gamma   90.00
#
_symmetry.space_group_name_H-M   'P 1'
#
loop_
_entity.id
_entity.type
_entity.pdbx_description
1 polymer ?
#
loop_
_entity_poly.entity_id
_entity_poly.type
_entity_poly.pdbx_seq_one_letter_code
_entity_poly.pdbx_strand_id
1 'polypeptide(L)'
;MVLSDDEIRRLFRIRKTVLQLLKDRDYFVGDFEINMSREQFISKFGENMKREDLIINKAKRNDSSDQIYVFFPEEPKVGVKTMKTYTNRMKSENVFRAILVVQQNLTPFARTCINEISSKFHLEVFQVKFIAFMIFGFHFRSSLCLVVKDLH
;
A
#
# COMPACT_ATOMS: atom_id res chain seq x y z
N MET A 1 0.91 -1.02 20.23
CA MET A 1 -0.17 -2.03 20.30
C MET A 1 0.24 -3.23 19.45
N VAL A 2 0.20 -4.42 20.01
CA VAL A 2 0.59 -5.65 19.30
C VAL A 2 -0.56 -6.08 18.38
N LEU A 3 -0.26 -6.41 17.13
CA LEU A 3 -1.25 -6.92 16.20
C LEU A 3 -1.69 -8.33 16.60
N SER A 4 -2.97 -8.64 16.44
CA SER A 4 -3.48 -10.00 16.65
C SER A 4 -3.02 -10.94 15.54
N ASP A 5 -3.07 -12.25 15.80
CA ASP A 5 -2.73 -13.26 14.80
C ASP A 5 -3.59 -13.14 13.53
N ASP A 6 -4.86 -12.78 13.68
CA ASP A 6 -5.76 -12.57 12.56
C ASP A 6 -5.37 -11.35 11.72
N GLU A 7 -4.94 -10.27 12.37
CA GLU A 7 -4.43 -9.08 11.68
C GLU A 7 -3.12 -9.37 10.95
N ILE A 8 -2.21 -10.10 11.58
CA ILE A 8 -0.93 -10.52 10.95
C ILE A 8 -1.22 -11.39 9.72
N ARG A 9 -2.15 -12.33 9.83
CA ARG A 9 -2.56 -13.19 8.71
C ARG A 9 -3.16 -12.38 7.57
N ARG A 10 -3.99 -11.40 7.90
CA ARG A 10 -4.61 -10.49 6.92
C ARG A 10 -3.56 -9.62 6.24
N LEU A 11 -2.65 -9.03 6.99
CA LEU A 11 -1.56 -8.19 6.47
C LEU A 11 -0.61 -8.98 5.58
N PHE A 12 -0.32 -10.23 5.94
CA PHE A 12 0.47 -11.11 5.09
C PHE A 12 -0.16 -11.29 3.70
N ARG A 13 -1.46 -11.57 3.65
CA ARG A 13 -2.20 -11.71 2.39
C ARG A 13 -2.26 -10.41 1.59
N ILE A 14 -2.53 -9.31 2.27
CA ILE A 14 -2.59 -7.98 1.65
C ILE A 14 -1.25 -7.62 1.02
N ARG A 15 -0.16 -7.80 1.77
CA ARG A 15 1.19 -7.51 1.28
C ARG A 15 1.52 -8.34 0.03
N LYS A 16 1.22 -9.63 0.06
CA LYS A 16 1.40 -10.52 -1.08
C LYS A 16 0.64 -10.02 -2.32
N THR A 17 -0.62 -9.63 -2.13
CA THR A 17 -1.47 -9.10 -3.20
C THR A 17 -0.92 -7.80 -3.77
N VAL A 18 -0.47 -6.89 -2.92
CA VAL A 18 0.12 -5.63 -3.34
C VAL A 18 1.43 -5.85 -4.11
N LEU A 19 2.28 -6.76 -3.65
CA LEU A 19 3.52 -7.09 -4.36
C LEU A 19 3.23 -7.70 -5.75
N GLN A 20 2.22 -8.54 -5.85
CA GLN A 20 1.78 -9.08 -7.14
C GLN A 20 1.29 -7.96 -8.08
N LEU A 21 0.51 -7.02 -7.55
CA LEU A 21 0.07 -5.85 -8.29
C LEU A 21 1.25 -5.03 -8.83
N LEU A 22 2.25 -4.78 -7.98
CA LEU A 22 3.45 -4.04 -8.37
C LEU A 22 4.21 -4.78 -9.48
N LYS A 23 4.34 -6.11 -9.37
CA LYS A 23 4.97 -6.93 -10.40
C LYS A 23 4.21 -6.82 -11.73
N ASP A 24 2.88 -6.87 -11.70
CA ASP A 24 2.03 -6.74 -12.88
C ASP A 24 2.12 -5.35 -13.53
N ARG A 25 2.53 -4.34 -12.77
CA ARG A 25 2.78 -2.96 -13.23
C ARG A 25 4.25 -2.71 -13.60
N ASP A 26 5.03 -3.76 -13.79
CA ASP A 26 6.44 -3.70 -14.20
C ASP A 26 7.40 -3.10 -13.16
N TYR A 27 7.05 -3.14 -11.88
CA TYR A 27 8.00 -2.85 -10.81
C TYR A 27 8.87 -4.07 -10.53
N PHE A 28 10.10 -3.82 -10.11
CA PHE A 28 11.06 -4.87 -9.82
C PHE A 28 10.75 -5.54 -8.48
N VAL A 29 9.99 -6.63 -8.52
CA VAL A 29 9.58 -7.43 -7.36
C VAL A 29 10.16 -8.83 -7.52
N GLY A 30 10.91 -9.29 -6.51
CA GLY A 30 11.46 -10.64 -6.51
C GLY A 30 10.39 -11.71 -6.26
N ASP A 31 10.51 -12.85 -6.94
CA ASP A 31 9.57 -13.96 -6.75
C ASP A 31 9.59 -14.48 -5.30
N PHE A 32 10.74 -14.41 -4.63
CA PHE A 32 10.87 -14.79 -3.22
C PHE A 32 10.01 -13.91 -2.29
N GLU A 33 9.79 -12.64 -2.65
CA GLU A 33 8.96 -11.73 -1.85
C GLU A 33 7.48 -12.10 -1.96
N ILE A 34 7.03 -12.49 -3.17
CA ILE A 34 5.65 -12.91 -3.43
C ILE A 34 5.39 -14.30 -2.82
N ASN A 35 6.35 -15.21 -2.95
CA ASN A 35 6.24 -16.60 -2.51
C ASN A 35 6.63 -16.81 -1.05
N MET A 36 6.91 -15.74 -0.33
CA MET A 36 7.24 -15.80 1.10
C MET A 36 6.15 -16.53 1.88
N SER A 37 6.56 -17.49 2.73
CA SER A 37 5.62 -18.16 3.63
C SER A 37 5.23 -17.25 4.79
N ARG A 38 4.15 -17.60 5.48
CA ARG A 38 3.72 -16.88 6.68
C ARG A 38 4.81 -16.87 7.75
N GLU A 39 5.49 -18.00 7.94
CA GLU A 39 6.58 -18.13 8.91
C GLU A 39 7.74 -17.22 8.56
N GLN A 40 8.11 -17.15 7.28
CA GLN A 40 9.16 -16.25 6.80
C GLN A 40 8.75 -14.78 6.97
N PHE A 41 7.49 -14.45 6.76
CA PHE A 41 6.95 -13.11 6.97
C PHE A 41 7.06 -12.69 8.44
N ILE A 42 6.63 -13.56 9.37
CA ILE A 42 6.74 -13.30 10.81
C ILE A 42 8.20 -13.20 11.23
N SER A 43 9.06 -14.05 10.71
CA SER A 43 10.50 -14.01 10.99
C SER A 43 11.14 -12.70 10.51
N LYS A 44 10.73 -12.20 9.34
CA LYS A 44 11.29 -10.97 8.76
C LYS A 44 10.87 -9.72 9.52
N PHE A 45 9.59 -9.61 9.88
CA PHE A 45 9.04 -8.39 10.49
C PHE A 45 8.93 -8.47 12.01
N GLY A 46 9.07 -9.68 12.60
CA GLY A 46 8.97 -9.92 14.03
C GLY A 46 7.53 -10.13 14.52
N GLU A 47 7.40 -10.75 15.68
CA GLU A 47 6.10 -10.99 16.31
C GLU A 47 5.42 -9.69 16.76
N ASN A 48 6.20 -8.66 17.03
CA ASN A 48 5.74 -7.33 17.44
C ASN A 48 5.69 -6.34 16.27
N MET A 49 5.51 -6.83 15.04
CA MET A 49 5.45 -5.99 13.87
C MET A 49 4.35 -4.94 13.95
N LYS A 50 4.61 -3.77 13.38
CA LYS A 50 3.64 -2.70 13.21
C LYS A 50 3.28 -2.59 11.73
N ARG A 51 2.14 -1.99 11.43
CA ARG A 51 1.73 -1.73 10.04
C ARG A 51 2.80 -0.90 9.29
N GLU A 52 3.38 0.09 9.95
CA GLU A 52 4.42 0.94 9.37
C GLU A 52 5.69 0.18 8.99
N ASP A 53 5.98 -0.94 9.63
CA ASP A 53 7.14 -1.78 9.29
C ASP A 53 7.01 -2.46 7.92
N LEU A 54 5.78 -2.55 7.40
CA LEU A 54 5.48 -3.24 6.13
C LEU A 54 5.66 -2.35 4.90
N ILE A 55 6.17 -1.16 5.06
CA ILE A 55 6.39 -0.20 3.97
C ILE A 55 7.16 -0.87 2.82
N ILE A 56 6.72 -0.58 1.59
CA ILE A 56 7.34 -1.11 0.37
C ILE A 56 7.83 0.08 -0.46
N ASN A 57 9.06 -0.03 -0.98
CA ASN A 57 9.60 0.88 -1.98
C ASN A 57 10.13 0.04 -3.14
N LYS A 58 9.62 0.25 -4.33
CA LYS A 58 10.05 -0.47 -5.54
C LYS A 58 10.26 0.49 -6.70
N ALA A 59 11.20 0.15 -7.58
CA ALA A 59 11.46 0.89 -8.81
C ALA A 59 10.98 0.09 -10.01
N LYS A 60 10.68 0.78 -11.11
CA LYS A 60 10.38 0.14 -12.39
C LYS A 60 11.57 -0.69 -12.88
N ARG A 61 11.31 -1.80 -13.57
CA ARG A 61 12.35 -2.68 -14.10
C ARG A 61 13.27 -1.98 -15.10
N ASN A 62 12.71 -1.09 -15.91
CA ASN A 62 13.43 -0.40 -16.98
C ASN A 62 13.81 1.04 -16.65
N ASP A 63 13.42 1.53 -15.46
CA ASP A 63 13.73 2.89 -15.03
C ASP A 63 13.83 2.95 -13.49
N SER A 64 15.04 2.94 -12.99
CA SER A 64 15.30 2.96 -11.54
C SER A 64 14.92 4.29 -10.87
N SER A 65 14.68 5.34 -11.65
CA SER A 65 14.23 6.63 -11.13
C SER A 65 12.71 6.69 -10.93
N ASP A 66 11.95 5.84 -11.60
CA ASP A 66 10.49 5.75 -11.44
C ASP A 66 10.16 4.78 -10.32
N GLN A 67 9.98 5.32 -9.10
CA GLN A 67 9.75 4.55 -7.89
C GLN A 67 8.33 4.73 -7.38
N ILE A 68 7.89 3.76 -6.58
CA ILE A 68 6.61 3.79 -5.88
C ILE A 68 6.80 3.42 -4.41
N TYR A 69 6.07 4.10 -3.54
CA TYR A 69 5.88 3.70 -2.15
C TYR A 69 4.55 3.00 -1.94
N VAL A 70 4.53 2.04 -1.03
CA VAL A 70 3.29 1.51 -0.46
C VAL A 70 3.34 1.73 1.04
N PHE A 71 2.40 2.51 1.56
CA PHE A 71 2.30 2.83 2.97
C PHE A 71 1.15 2.05 3.61
N PHE A 72 1.38 1.57 4.83
CA PHE A 72 0.39 0.88 5.66
C PHE A 72 0.16 1.71 6.92
N PRO A 73 -0.74 2.72 6.89
CA PRO A 73 -0.95 3.61 8.03
C PRO A 73 -1.41 2.86 9.28
N GLU A 74 -0.87 3.24 10.44
CA GLU A 74 -1.29 2.73 11.74
C GLU A 74 -2.70 3.22 12.10
N GLU A 75 -3.01 4.46 11.73
CA GLU A 75 -4.31 5.06 12.04
C GLU A 75 -5.44 4.30 11.33
N PRO A 76 -6.53 3.92 12.03
CA PRO A 76 -7.71 3.36 11.38
C PRO A 76 -8.28 4.30 10.32
N LYS A 77 -8.31 5.61 10.59
CA LYS A 77 -8.81 6.64 9.69
C LYS A 77 -7.73 7.68 9.46
N VAL A 78 -7.16 7.69 8.27
CA VAL A 78 -6.03 8.55 7.93
C VAL A 78 -6.46 10.01 7.80
N GLY A 79 -5.76 10.88 8.51
CA GLY A 79 -5.98 12.33 8.50
C GLY A 79 -4.89 13.10 7.75
N VAL A 80 -5.02 14.43 7.75
CA VAL A 80 -4.10 15.34 7.03
C VAL A 80 -2.67 15.25 7.55
N LYS A 81 -2.47 15.08 8.86
CA LYS A 81 -1.13 15.00 9.46
C LYS A 81 -0.32 13.83 8.89
N THR A 82 -0.92 12.66 8.83
CA THR A 82 -0.29 11.47 8.26
C THR A 82 -0.04 11.65 6.76
N MET A 83 -0.97 12.24 6.03
CA MET A 83 -0.79 12.56 4.61
C MET A 83 0.41 13.48 4.38
N LYS A 84 0.56 14.52 5.20
CA LYS A 84 1.71 15.43 5.12
C LYS A 84 3.03 14.71 5.41
N THR A 85 3.04 13.82 6.38
CA THR A 85 4.22 13.02 6.71
C THR A 85 4.66 12.18 5.51
N TYR A 86 3.73 11.49 4.85
CA TYR A 86 4.02 10.68 3.68
C TYR A 86 4.49 11.51 2.49
N THR A 87 3.81 12.61 2.20
CA THR A 87 4.18 13.47 1.07
C THR A 87 5.54 14.15 1.28
N ASN A 88 5.87 14.54 2.50
CA ASN A 88 7.19 15.09 2.82
C ASN A 88 8.29 14.05 2.62
N ARG A 89 8.05 12.80 3.02
CA ARG A 89 8.99 11.70 2.78
C ARG A 89 9.19 11.44 1.29
N MET A 90 8.09 11.37 0.53
CA MET A 90 8.13 11.19 -0.92
C MET A 90 8.90 12.32 -1.59
N LYS A 91 8.62 13.55 -1.20
CA LYS A 91 9.29 14.75 -1.74
C LYS A 91 10.79 14.72 -1.47
N SER A 92 11.21 14.36 -0.24
CA SER A 92 12.62 14.30 0.13
C SER A 92 13.40 13.25 -0.66
N GLU A 93 12.74 12.18 -1.09
CA GLU A 93 13.35 11.05 -1.82
C GLU A 93 13.06 11.09 -3.32
N ASN A 94 12.39 12.12 -3.83
CA ASN A 94 11.98 12.26 -5.25
C ASN A 94 11.13 11.08 -5.74
N VAL A 95 10.22 10.60 -4.90
CA VAL A 95 9.23 9.57 -5.26
C VAL A 95 7.88 10.24 -5.41
N PHE A 96 7.24 10.09 -6.58
CA PHE A 96 6.01 10.82 -6.91
C PHE A 96 4.78 9.93 -6.99
N ARG A 97 4.92 8.63 -6.74
CA ARG A 97 3.83 7.65 -6.76
C ARG A 97 3.76 6.94 -5.43
N ALA A 98 2.55 6.73 -4.90
CA ALA A 98 2.33 5.94 -3.71
C ALA A 98 0.97 5.27 -3.72
N ILE A 99 0.90 4.15 -3.00
CA ILE A 99 -0.34 3.46 -2.67
C ILE A 99 -0.50 3.53 -1.15
N LEU A 100 -1.69 3.93 -0.70
CA LEU A 100 -2.08 3.90 0.70
C LEU A 100 -3.01 2.73 0.95
N VAL A 101 -2.60 1.79 1.80
CA VAL A 101 -3.43 0.66 2.20
C VAL A 101 -4.08 1.01 3.53
N VAL A 102 -5.33 1.47 3.48
CA VAL A 102 -6.04 2.04 4.63
C VAL A 102 -7.07 1.07 5.21
N GLN A 103 -7.30 1.18 6.50
CA GLN A 103 -8.28 0.34 7.20
C GLN A 103 -9.71 0.85 6.99
N GLN A 104 -9.90 2.16 6.97
CA GLN A 104 -11.18 2.85 6.80
C GLN A 104 -11.04 3.95 5.74
N ASN A 105 -12.15 4.56 5.36
CA ASN A 105 -12.14 5.71 4.46
C ASN A 105 -11.29 6.86 5.04
N LEU A 106 -10.65 7.60 4.15
CA LEU A 106 -9.94 8.81 4.53
C LEU A 106 -10.90 9.86 5.11
N THR A 107 -10.37 10.74 5.95
CA THR A 107 -11.13 11.93 6.35
C THR A 107 -11.38 12.83 5.14
N PRO A 108 -12.44 13.67 5.15
CA PRO A 108 -12.68 14.63 4.06
C PRO A 108 -11.50 15.55 3.79
N PHE A 109 -10.81 16.01 4.84
CA PHE A 109 -9.63 16.85 4.71
C PHE A 109 -8.44 16.12 4.07
N ALA A 110 -8.26 14.84 4.39
CA ALA A 110 -7.21 14.02 3.78
C ALA A 110 -7.47 13.83 2.28
N ARG A 111 -8.72 13.62 1.87
CA ARG A 111 -9.11 13.53 0.45
C ARG A 111 -8.83 14.85 -0.28
N THR A 112 -9.18 15.97 0.33
CA THR A 112 -8.89 17.30 -0.22
C THR A 112 -7.39 17.47 -0.41
N CYS A 113 -6.59 17.07 0.58
CA CYS A 113 -5.13 17.11 0.50
C CYS A 113 -4.59 16.31 -0.71
N ILE A 114 -5.11 15.11 -0.95
CA ILE A 114 -4.73 14.29 -2.11
C ILE A 114 -5.05 15.02 -3.42
N ASN A 115 -6.24 15.61 -3.52
CA ASN A 115 -6.65 16.34 -4.72
C ASN A 115 -5.76 17.57 -4.98
N GLU A 116 -5.39 18.29 -3.93
CA GLU A 116 -4.52 19.48 -4.04
C GLU A 116 -3.12 19.11 -4.55
N ILE A 117 -2.59 17.97 -4.17
CA ILE A 117 -1.24 17.53 -4.56
C ILE A 117 -1.23 16.64 -5.82
N SER A 118 -2.38 16.36 -6.41
CA SER A 118 -2.52 15.41 -7.53
C SER A 118 -1.77 15.83 -8.80
N SER A 119 -1.45 17.12 -8.94
CA SER A 119 -0.64 17.62 -10.05
C SER A 119 0.82 17.14 -9.99
N LYS A 120 1.32 16.86 -8.80
CA LYS A 120 2.72 16.45 -8.56
C LYS A 120 2.85 15.01 -8.06
N PHE A 121 1.97 14.59 -7.16
CA PHE A 121 2.00 13.26 -6.56
C PHE A 121 0.78 12.44 -6.98
N HIS A 122 1.04 11.24 -7.45
CA HIS A 122 -0.02 10.27 -7.79
C HIS A 122 -0.22 9.32 -6.61
N LEU A 123 -1.33 9.50 -5.89
CA LEU A 123 -1.69 8.69 -4.72
C LEU A 123 -2.92 7.84 -5.02
N GLU A 124 -2.78 6.54 -4.87
CA GLU A 124 -3.88 5.58 -4.93
C GLU A 124 -4.23 5.13 -3.51
N VAL A 125 -5.51 4.97 -3.22
CA VAL A 125 -5.98 4.56 -1.90
C VAL A 125 -6.75 3.25 -2.02
N PHE A 126 -6.29 2.22 -1.31
CA PHE A 126 -6.97 0.93 -1.25
C PHE A 126 -7.42 0.64 0.18
N GLN A 127 -8.70 0.31 0.34
CA GLN A 127 -9.19 -0.19 1.62
C GLN A 127 -8.94 -1.68 1.76
N VAL A 128 -8.54 -2.09 2.96
CA VAL A 128 -8.25 -3.49 3.29
C VAL A 128 -9.39 -4.43 2.94
N LYS A 129 -10.65 -4.02 3.18
CA LYS A 129 -11.83 -4.84 2.87
C LYS A 129 -11.97 -5.16 1.38
N PHE A 130 -11.58 -4.25 0.50
CA PHE A 130 -11.65 -4.46 -0.96
C PHE A 130 -10.52 -5.36 -1.44
N ILE A 131 -9.34 -5.25 -0.87
CA ILE A 131 -8.21 -6.15 -1.17
C ILE A 131 -8.58 -7.58 -0.78
N ALA A 132 -9.19 -7.77 0.39
CA ALA A 132 -9.65 -9.07 0.85
C ALA A 132 -10.67 -9.69 -0.13
N PHE A 133 -11.55 -8.89 -0.70
CA PHE A 133 -12.53 -9.34 -1.70
C PHE A 133 -11.85 -9.82 -2.99
N MET A 134 -10.78 -9.16 -3.43
CA MET A 134 -10.03 -9.53 -4.63
C MET A 134 -9.26 -10.86 -4.48
N ILE A 135 -8.86 -11.23 -3.26
CA ILE A 135 -8.20 -12.50 -2.98
C ILE A 135 -9.13 -13.69 -3.25
N PHE A 136 -10.45 -13.50 -3.18
CA PHE A 136 -11.45 -14.58 -3.25
C PHE A 136 -12.03 -14.87 -4.65
N GLY A 137 -11.57 -14.25 -5.73
CA GLY A 137 -11.92 -14.81 -7.03
C GLY A 137 -12.28 -13.92 -8.19
N PHE A 138 -11.75 -12.72 -8.34
CA PHE A 138 -11.98 -11.94 -9.54
C PHE A 138 -10.70 -11.46 -10.22
N HIS A 139 -10.74 -11.42 -11.58
CA HIS A 139 -9.64 -10.95 -12.42
C HIS A 139 -9.12 -9.58 -11.98
N PHE A 140 -7.87 -9.56 -11.60
CA PHE A 140 -7.15 -8.54 -10.89
C PHE A 140 -7.08 -7.16 -11.60
N ARG A 141 -7.18 -7.12 -12.93
CA ARG A 141 -6.91 -5.89 -13.69
C ARG A 141 -8.08 -4.92 -13.80
N SER A 142 -9.32 -5.41 -13.82
CA SER A 142 -10.50 -4.56 -14.01
C SER A 142 -11.13 -4.07 -12.71
N SER A 143 -11.01 -4.84 -11.64
CA SER A 143 -11.65 -4.50 -10.36
C SER A 143 -10.89 -3.40 -9.58
N LEU A 144 -9.57 -3.31 -9.73
CA LEU A 144 -8.77 -2.27 -9.07
C LEU A 144 -9.04 -0.87 -9.65
N CYS A 145 -9.23 -0.78 -10.98
CA CYS A 145 -9.62 0.46 -11.62
C CYS A 145 -11.00 0.97 -11.18
N LEU A 146 -11.91 0.06 -10.86
CA LEU A 146 -13.26 0.40 -10.37
C LEU A 146 -13.22 0.94 -8.94
N VAL A 147 -12.42 0.34 -8.06
CA VAL A 147 -12.29 0.77 -6.66
C VAL A 147 -11.66 2.16 -6.54
N VAL A 148 -10.71 2.47 -7.43
CA VAL A 148 -10.07 3.81 -7.47
C VAL A 148 -11.04 4.87 -8.01
N LYS A 149 -11.93 4.51 -8.94
CA LYS A 149 -12.92 5.45 -9.51
C LYS A 149 -14.04 5.81 -8.53
N ASP A 150 -14.40 4.91 -7.64
CA ASP A 150 -15.47 5.16 -6.65
C ASP A 150 -14.98 5.96 -5.44
N LEU A 151 -13.67 6.24 -5.34
CA LEU A 151 -13.06 7.04 -4.28
C LEU A 151 -12.83 8.51 -4.70
N HIS A 152 -13.15 8.84 -5.94
CA HIS A 152 -13.14 10.22 -6.46
C HIS A 152 -14.57 10.83 -6.32
#